data_7dceb2b10a779165b81ffb4281f23e8d
#
_entry.id   7dceb2b10a779165b81ffb4281f23e8d
#
_cell.length_a   1.000
_cell.length_b   1.000
_cell.length_c   1.000
_cell.angle_alpha   90.00
_cell.angle_beta   90.00
_cell.angle_gamma   90.00
#
_symmetry.space_group_name_H-M   'P 1'
#
loop_
_entity.id
_entity.type
_entity.pdbx_description
1 polymer ?
#
loop_
_entity_poly.entity_id
_entity_poly.type
_entity_poly.pdbx_seq_one_letter_code
_entity_poly.pdbx_strand_id
1 'polypeptide(L)'
;MKSDKFYEFLLSAFKNMAEHLEKGGAAYVFHADTEGLNFRKAFVDAGFHLSGCCIWVKNSIVLGRSDYQWQHEPVLYGFLQNGKHYWSKTAGRSQTTIWNFDKPKKNQNHPTSKPLDLLAYPIVNSSMENAIVIDTFGGSGSTLMTCEKTNRICYTMELDEKYASVILRRYVEDTGNADNVFVIRNGDKIPYSALVKEVEDGDEKNE
;
A
#
# COMPACT_ATOMS: atom_id res chain seq x y z
N MET A 1 8.52 -18.85 -5.92
CA MET A 1 8.41 -18.69 -7.41
C MET A 1 9.83 -18.72 -7.98
N LYS A 2 10.08 -19.29 -9.18
CA LYS A 2 11.40 -19.16 -9.82
C LYS A 2 11.65 -17.70 -10.20
N SER A 3 12.91 -17.22 -10.15
CA SER A 3 13.28 -15.81 -10.35
C SER A 3 12.67 -15.18 -11.61
N ASP A 4 12.72 -15.88 -12.75
CA ASP A 4 12.21 -15.38 -14.02
C ASP A 4 10.69 -15.16 -14.00
N LYS A 5 9.93 -16.09 -13.41
CA LYS A 5 8.46 -15.96 -13.26
C LYS A 5 8.08 -14.82 -12.29
N PHE A 6 8.93 -14.56 -11.30
CA PHE A 6 8.70 -13.45 -10.38
C PHE A 6 8.92 -12.10 -11.05
N TYR A 7 9.97 -11.97 -11.86
CA TYR A 7 10.20 -10.79 -12.67
C TYR A 7 9.04 -10.53 -13.65
N GLU A 8 8.56 -11.55 -14.38
CA GLU A 8 7.42 -11.43 -15.31
C GLU A 8 6.15 -10.96 -14.59
N PHE A 9 5.88 -11.49 -13.41
CA PHE A 9 4.76 -11.04 -12.57
C PHE A 9 4.88 -9.57 -12.19
N LEU A 10 6.06 -9.15 -11.69
CA LEU A 10 6.31 -7.76 -11.33
C LEU A 10 6.19 -6.82 -12.54
N LEU A 11 6.75 -7.21 -13.67
CA LEU A 11 6.68 -6.43 -14.91
C LEU A 11 5.24 -6.24 -15.36
N SER A 12 4.42 -7.30 -15.32
CA SER A 12 2.99 -7.21 -15.66
C SER A 12 2.24 -6.27 -14.72
N ALA A 13 2.46 -6.41 -13.40
CA ALA A 13 1.84 -5.55 -12.41
C ALA A 13 2.22 -4.07 -12.60
N PHE A 14 3.51 -3.78 -12.78
CA PHE A 14 3.98 -2.42 -12.96
C PHE A 14 3.56 -1.80 -14.28
N LYS A 15 3.43 -2.57 -15.37
CA LYS A 15 2.84 -2.09 -16.62
C LYS A 15 1.38 -1.69 -16.44
N ASN A 16 0.59 -2.52 -15.77
CA ASN A 16 -0.80 -2.19 -15.46
C ASN A 16 -0.90 -0.89 -14.63
N MET A 17 -0.02 -0.71 -13.63
CA MET A 17 0.04 0.54 -12.87
C MET A 17 0.38 1.73 -13.78
N ALA A 18 1.38 1.58 -14.66
CA ALA A 18 1.83 2.64 -15.56
C ALA A 18 0.74 3.06 -16.56
N GLU A 19 -0.10 2.13 -17.02
CA GLU A 19 -1.22 2.40 -17.94
C GLU A 19 -2.33 3.24 -17.30
N HIS A 20 -2.47 3.17 -15.96
CA HIS A 20 -3.51 3.87 -15.21
C HIS A 20 -2.98 5.07 -14.41
N LEU A 21 -1.70 5.37 -14.53
CA LEU A 21 -1.07 6.48 -13.84
C LEU A 21 -0.86 7.66 -14.79
N GLU A 22 -1.09 8.86 -14.31
CA GLU A 22 -0.76 10.08 -15.07
C GLU A 22 0.74 10.16 -15.36
N LYS A 23 1.11 10.75 -16.50
CA LYS A 23 2.51 11.07 -16.81
C LYS A 23 3.10 11.97 -15.73
N GLY A 24 4.20 11.57 -15.13
CA GLY A 24 4.79 12.22 -13.97
C GLY A 24 4.20 11.77 -12.63
N GLY A 25 3.20 10.89 -12.62
CA GLY A 25 2.67 10.30 -11.40
C GLY A 25 3.74 9.52 -10.65
N ALA A 26 3.83 9.74 -9.33
CA ALA A 26 4.85 9.11 -8.48
C ALA A 26 4.48 7.68 -8.12
N ALA A 27 5.49 6.83 -7.99
CA ALA A 27 5.36 5.46 -7.53
C ALA A 27 6.37 5.14 -6.42
N TYR A 28 5.88 4.46 -5.39
CA TYR A 28 6.67 3.98 -4.25
C TYR A 28 6.45 2.48 -4.08
N VAL A 29 7.54 1.70 -4.13
CA VAL A 29 7.45 0.24 -4.08
C VAL A 29 8.27 -0.30 -2.92
N PHE A 30 7.58 -0.69 -1.86
CA PHE A 30 8.17 -1.40 -0.73
C PHE A 30 8.49 -2.84 -1.13
N HIS A 31 9.70 -3.31 -0.86
CA HIS A 31 10.10 -4.65 -1.27
C HIS A 31 11.14 -5.26 -0.34
N ALA A 32 11.30 -6.58 -0.40
CA ALA A 32 12.41 -7.24 0.24
C ALA A 32 13.71 -6.97 -0.53
N ASP A 33 14.78 -6.61 0.18
CA ASP A 33 16.07 -6.29 -0.45
C ASP A 33 16.65 -7.47 -1.25
N THR A 34 16.41 -8.69 -0.82
CA THR A 34 16.83 -9.92 -1.52
C THR A 34 16.27 -10.04 -2.93
N GLU A 35 15.15 -9.38 -3.22
CA GLU A 35 14.50 -9.34 -4.53
C GLU A 35 14.73 -8.01 -5.26
N GLY A 36 15.57 -7.15 -4.72
CA GLY A 36 15.80 -5.79 -5.21
C GLY A 36 16.18 -5.70 -6.69
N LEU A 37 16.91 -6.69 -7.22
CA LEU A 37 17.24 -6.74 -8.64
C LEU A 37 15.99 -6.88 -9.53
N ASN A 38 15.10 -7.83 -9.19
CA ASN A 38 13.86 -8.06 -9.93
C ASN A 38 12.92 -6.86 -9.87
N PHE A 39 12.77 -6.26 -8.68
CA PHE A 39 11.94 -5.06 -8.51
C PHE A 39 12.47 -3.87 -9.30
N ARG A 40 13.77 -3.55 -9.22
CA ARG A 40 14.39 -2.44 -9.96
C ARG A 40 14.25 -2.63 -11.47
N LYS A 41 14.57 -3.84 -11.96
CA LYS A 41 14.49 -4.15 -13.38
C LYS A 41 13.06 -4.02 -13.89
N ALA A 42 12.09 -4.64 -13.24
CA ALA A 42 10.68 -4.59 -13.64
C ALA A 42 10.13 -3.15 -13.61
N PHE A 43 10.53 -2.35 -12.60
CA PHE A 43 10.12 -0.94 -12.47
C PHE A 43 10.57 -0.10 -13.67
N VAL A 44 11.83 -0.22 -14.06
CA VAL A 44 12.40 0.51 -15.21
C VAL A 44 11.80 0.01 -16.53
N ASP A 45 11.69 -1.31 -16.70
CA ASP A 45 11.16 -1.93 -17.93
C ASP A 45 9.65 -1.66 -18.12
N ALA A 46 8.93 -1.32 -17.04
CA ALA A 46 7.54 -0.87 -17.11
C ALA A 46 7.38 0.61 -17.51
N GLY A 47 8.47 1.36 -17.70
CA GLY A 47 8.44 2.74 -18.15
C GLY A 47 8.56 3.79 -17.03
N PHE A 48 8.83 3.39 -15.80
CA PHE A 48 9.09 4.33 -14.72
C PHE A 48 10.54 4.85 -14.76
N HIS A 49 10.71 6.12 -14.46
CA HIS A 49 12.00 6.67 -14.10
C HIS A 49 12.32 6.34 -12.65
N LEU A 50 13.34 5.53 -12.41
CA LEU A 50 13.83 5.25 -11.07
C LEU A 50 14.65 6.45 -10.56
N SER A 51 14.06 7.23 -9.65
CA SER A 51 14.69 8.43 -9.08
C SER A 51 15.58 8.11 -7.88
N GLY A 52 15.21 7.11 -7.08
CA GLY A 52 15.99 6.73 -5.91
C GLY A 52 15.47 5.48 -5.21
N CYS A 53 16.20 5.09 -4.17
CA CYS A 53 15.78 4.06 -3.23
C CYS A 53 15.80 4.66 -1.84
N CYS A 54 14.63 4.78 -1.23
CA CYS A 54 14.49 5.19 0.16
C CYS A 54 14.60 3.97 1.06
N ILE A 55 15.01 4.16 2.29
CA ILE A 55 15.23 3.10 3.27
C ILE A 55 14.36 3.38 4.49
N TRP A 56 13.32 2.57 4.68
CA TRP A 56 12.60 2.59 5.93
C TRP A 56 13.39 1.85 7.01
N VAL A 57 13.89 2.60 8.00
CA VAL A 57 14.58 2.07 9.17
C VAL A 57 13.54 1.76 10.25
N LYS A 58 13.55 0.50 10.73
CA LYS A 58 12.64 0.01 11.76
C LYS A 58 13.29 0.15 13.14
N ASN A 59 12.48 0.34 14.17
CA ASN A 59 12.93 0.39 15.56
C ASN A 59 13.35 -0.96 16.15
N SER A 60 13.14 -2.06 15.42
CA SER A 60 13.51 -3.41 15.84
C SER A 60 14.03 -4.24 14.68
N ILE A 61 14.96 -5.14 14.98
CA ILE A 61 15.46 -6.13 14.03
C ILE A 61 14.43 -7.22 13.77
N VAL A 62 14.57 -7.88 12.61
CA VAL A 62 13.85 -9.11 12.29
C VAL A 62 14.85 -10.24 12.37
N LEU A 63 14.73 -11.08 13.40
CA LEU A 63 15.59 -12.24 13.58
C LEU A 63 15.41 -13.24 12.44
N GLY A 64 16.51 -13.63 11.84
CA GLY A 64 16.58 -14.58 10.73
C GLY A 64 17.85 -15.41 10.79
N ARG A 65 18.11 -16.18 9.73
CA ARG A 65 19.30 -17.05 9.62
C ARG A 65 20.51 -16.33 9.00
N SER A 66 20.39 -15.03 8.67
CA SER A 66 21.46 -14.23 8.08
C SER A 66 22.44 -13.78 9.16
N ASP A 67 23.70 -13.55 8.79
CA ASP A 67 24.73 -13.02 9.69
C ASP A 67 24.38 -11.61 10.18
N TYR A 68 23.85 -10.79 9.28
CA TYR A 68 23.30 -9.47 9.61
C TYR A 68 21.77 -9.51 9.64
N GLN A 69 21.19 -9.03 10.74
CA GLN A 69 19.74 -9.02 10.92
C GLN A 69 19.10 -7.81 10.26
N TRP A 70 18.00 -8.06 9.57
CA TRP A 70 17.27 -7.00 8.85
C TRP A 70 16.61 -6.02 9.80
N GLN A 71 16.96 -4.73 9.67
CA GLN A 71 16.35 -3.63 10.41
C GLN A 71 15.77 -2.57 9.47
N HIS A 72 15.75 -2.84 8.18
CA HIS A 72 15.24 -1.91 7.21
C HIS A 72 14.39 -2.60 6.14
N GLU A 73 13.69 -1.77 5.36
CA GLU A 73 12.98 -2.19 4.16
C GLU A 73 13.22 -1.14 3.07
N PRO A 74 13.74 -1.52 1.90
CA PRO A 74 13.94 -0.60 0.81
C PRO A 74 12.62 -0.24 0.12
N VAL A 75 12.54 0.99 -0.37
CA VAL A 75 11.39 1.56 -1.06
C VAL A 75 11.88 2.20 -2.36
N LEU A 76 11.58 1.61 -3.51
CA LEU A 76 11.86 2.28 -4.78
C LEU A 76 11.00 3.54 -4.87
N TYR A 77 11.60 4.62 -5.27
CA TYR A 77 10.92 5.86 -5.59
C TYR A 77 11.19 6.25 -7.03
N GLY A 78 10.14 6.58 -7.73
CA GLY A 78 10.22 7.08 -9.08
C GLY A 78 8.90 7.66 -9.55
N PHE A 79 8.81 7.96 -10.82
CA PHE A 79 7.62 8.52 -11.45
C PHE A 79 7.52 8.06 -12.90
N LEU A 80 6.29 8.05 -13.43
CA LEU A 80 6.07 7.69 -14.82
C LEU A 80 6.72 8.73 -15.75
N GLN A 81 7.47 8.26 -16.73
CA GLN A 81 8.19 9.13 -17.65
C GLN A 81 7.26 10.02 -18.49
N ASN A 82 7.85 11.02 -19.16
CA ASN A 82 7.20 11.95 -20.09
C ASN A 82 6.14 12.86 -19.45
N GLY A 83 6.27 13.16 -18.15
CA GLY A 83 5.47 14.15 -17.45
C GLY A 83 6.24 14.84 -16.33
N LYS A 84 5.71 15.97 -15.88
CA LYS A 84 6.24 16.67 -14.71
C LYS A 84 5.69 16.01 -13.45
N HIS A 85 6.55 15.47 -12.60
CA HIS A 85 6.12 14.91 -11.32
C HIS A 85 5.74 16.02 -10.32
N TYR A 86 4.74 15.73 -9.51
CA TYR A 86 4.36 16.58 -8.40
C TYR A 86 5.30 16.35 -7.22
N TRP A 87 5.75 17.44 -6.63
CA TRP A 87 6.44 17.46 -5.34
C TRP A 87 5.88 18.59 -4.49
N SER A 88 5.44 18.29 -3.28
CA SER A 88 4.81 19.25 -2.38
C SER A 88 5.75 20.41 -2.04
N LYS A 89 5.25 21.63 -2.13
CA LYS A 89 6.00 22.83 -1.76
C LYS A 89 6.34 22.85 -0.27
N THR A 90 5.48 22.27 0.56
CA THR A 90 5.67 22.17 2.01
C THR A 90 6.71 21.14 2.41
N ALA A 91 6.94 20.11 1.58
CA ALA A 91 7.99 19.12 1.80
C ALA A 91 9.40 19.73 1.72
N GLY A 92 9.57 20.80 0.94
CA GLY A 92 10.88 21.42 0.73
C GLY A 92 11.86 20.51 -0.02
N ARG A 93 13.17 20.87 0.06
CA ARG A 93 14.26 20.14 -0.62
C ARG A 93 15.17 19.35 0.34
N SER A 94 14.84 19.35 1.63
CA SER A 94 15.66 18.71 2.68
C SER A 94 15.23 17.29 3.03
N GLN A 95 14.30 16.70 2.26
CA GLN A 95 13.86 15.33 2.48
C GLN A 95 14.99 14.35 2.14
N THR A 96 15.19 13.37 3.02
CA THR A 96 16.26 12.38 2.87
C THR A 96 15.72 11.02 2.45
N THR A 97 16.60 10.16 1.97
CA THR A 97 16.26 8.78 1.61
C THR A 97 16.20 7.85 2.84
N ILE A 98 16.57 8.32 4.03
CA ILE A 98 16.49 7.54 5.26
C ILE A 98 15.23 7.94 6.03
N TRP A 99 14.33 6.96 6.20
CA TRP A 99 13.02 7.14 6.80
C TRP A 99 12.94 6.39 8.13
N ASN A 100 12.94 7.13 9.23
CA ASN A 100 12.85 6.57 10.57
C ASN A 100 11.38 6.59 11.03
N PHE A 101 10.71 5.45 10.94
CA PHE A 101 9.35 5.26 11.40
C PHE A 101 9.26 3.98 12.21
N ASP A 102 8.72 4.08 13.41
CA ASP A 102 8.58 2.94 14.29
C ASP A 102 7.58 1.92 13.71
N LYS A 103 7.98 0.66 13.75
CA LYS A 103 7.05 -0.43 13.43
C LYS A 103 5.97 -0.48 14.53
N PRO A 104 4.68 -0.54 14.18
CA PRO A 104 3.63 -0.67 15.18
C PRO A 104 3.88 -1.89 16.06
N LYS A 105 3.64 -1.76 17.37
CA LYS A 105 3.61 -2.93 18.26
C LYS A 105 2.58 -3.91 17.69
N LYS A 106 2.88 -5.22 17.72
CA LYS A 106 1.96 -6.25 17.24
C LYS A 106 0.57 -6.02 17.82
N ASN A 107 -0.34 -5.58 16.98
CA ASN A 107 -1.76 -5.62 17.30
C ASN A 107 -2.24 -7.02 16.90
N GLN A 108 -3.01 -7.70 17.74
CA GLN A 108 -3.43 -9.08 17.49
C GLN A 108 -4.17 -9.25 16.16
N ASN A 109 -4.79 -8.17 15.67
CA ASN A 109 -5.60 -8.18 14.46
C ASN A 109 -4.83 -7.91 13.14
N HIS A 110 -3.58 -7.37 13.19
CA HIS A 110 -2.86 -6.99 11.97
C HIS A 110 -1.33 -7.13 12.10
N PRO A 111 -0.78 -8.35 12.02
CA PRO A 111 0.66 -8.60 12.28
C PRO A 111 1.61 -7.97 11.26
N THR A 112 1.14 -7.55 10.08
CA THR A 112 1.97 -7.07 8.96
C THR A 112 1.65 -5.65 8.49
N SER A 113 0.81 -4.88 9.21
CA SER A 113 0.44 -3.53 8.78
C SER A 113 1.62 -2.57 8.85
N LYS A 114 1.76 -1.74 7.79
CA LYS A 114 2.72 -0.63 7.80
C LYS A 114 2.21 0.52 8.67
N PRO A 115 3.11 1.28 9.31
CA PRO A 115 2.74 2.50 10.04
C PRO A 115 2.03 3.48 9.11
N LEU A 116 0.96 4.12 9.58
CA LEU A 116 0.24 5.10 8.75
C LEU A 116 1.11 6.32 8.45
N ASP A 117 1.90 6.78 9.42
CA ASP A 117 2.82 7.91 9.24
C ASP A 117 3.90 7.63 8.18
N LEU A 118 4.38 6.38 8.10
CA LEU A 118 5.30 5.95 7.05
C LEU A 118 4.70 6.10 5.66
N LEU A 119 3.41 5.75 5.50
CA LEU A 119 2.72 5.85 4.21
C LEU A 119 2.27 7.29 3.93
N ALA A 120 1.89 8.04 4.96
CA ALA A 120 1.51 9.45 4.83
C ALA A 120 2.65 10.30 4.28
N TYR A 121 3.88 10.01 4.68
CA TYR A 121 5.06 10.75 4.27
C TYR A 121 5.23 10.84 2.74
N PRO A 122 5.34 9.74 1.98
CA PRO A 122 5.43 9.79 0.52
C PRO A 122 4.13 10.28 -0.14
N ILE A 123 2.96 9.91 0.39
CA ILE A 123 1.66 10.32 -0.18
C ILE A 123 1.52 11.84 -0.15
N VAL A 124 1.78 12.48 0.98
CA VAL A 124 1.67 13.95 1.13
C VAL A 124 2.74 14.68 0.32
N ASN A 125 3.94 14.11 0.20
CA ASN A 125 5.01 14.70 -0.59
C ASN A 125 4.74 14.67 -2.09
N SER A 126 4.06 13.64 -2.59
CA SER A 126 3.92 13.36 -4.02
C SER A 126 2.50 13.44 -4.57
N SER A 127 1.52 13.87 -3.75
CA SER A 127 0.14 14.10 -4.19
C SER A 127 -0.50 15.31 -3.53
N MET A 128 -1.46 15.91 -4.21
CA MET A 128 -2.33 16.95 -3.63
C MET A 128 -3.48 16.31 -2.85
N GLU A 129 -4.15 17.11 -2.01
CA GLU A 129 -5.45 16.72 -1.46
C GLU A 129 -6.45 16.43 -2.59
N ASN A 130 -7.33 15.47 -2.35
CA ASN A 130 -8.29 14.92 -3.31
C ASN A 130 -7.66 14.23 -4.54
N ALA A 131 -6.33 14.06 -4.58
CA ALA A 131 -5.70 13.25 -5.62
C ALA A 131 -6.00 11.76 -5.40
N ILE A 132 -6.00 11.01 -6.50
CA ILE A 132 -6.17 9.55 -6.49
C ILE A 132 -4.84 8.89 -6.16
N VAL A 133 -4.87 7.95 -5.23
CA VAL A 133 -3.77 7.04 -4.86
C VAL A 133 -4.21 5.62 -5.18
N ILE A 134 -3.38 4.89 -5.91
CA ILE A 134 -3.64 3.50 -6.28
C ILE A 134 -2.74 2.59 -5.45
N ASP A 135 -3.33 1.57 -4.83
CA ASP A 135 -2.62 0.48 -4.16
C ASP A 135 -3.12 -0.87 -4.70
N THR A 136 -2.33 -1.50 -5.54
CA THR A 136 -2.69 -2.76 -6.20
C THR A 136 -2.45 -4.01 -5.33
N PHE A 137 -1.93 -3.83 -4.10
CA PHE A 137 -1.65 -4.88 -3.12
C PHE A 137 -2.09 -4.42 -1.73
N GLY A 138 -3.39 -4.22 -1.54
CA GLY A 138 -4.00 -3.56 -0.40
C GLY A 138 -3.65 -4.15 0.97
N GLY A 139 -3.48 -5.46 1.04
CA GLY A 139 -3.09 -6.17 2.26
C GLY A 139 -4.02 -5.87 3.43
N SER A 140 -3.52 -5.20 4.45
CA SER A 140 -4.31 -4.77 5.62
C SER A 140 -5.02 -3.42 5.47
N GLY A 141 -4.98 -2.78 4.28
CA GLY A 141 -5.62 -1.49 4.02
C GLY A 141 -4.93 -0.26 4.60
N SER A 142 -3.64 -0.37 4.95
CA SER A 142 -2.93 0.79 5.53
C SER A 142 -2.89 1.99 4.60
N THR A 143 -2.80 1.78 3.28
CA THR A 143 -2.85 2.87 2.30
C THR A 143 -4.23 3.54 2.28
N LEU A 144 -5.32 2.78 2.33
CA LEU A 144 -6.68 3.31 2.40
C LEU A 144 -6.86 4.19 3.66
N MET A 145 -6.46 3.67 4.83
CA MET A 145 -6.53 4.44 6.09
C MET A 145 -5.70 5.72 6.05
N THR A 146 -4.54 5.65 5.41
CA THR A 146 -3.67 6.84 5.25
C THR A 146 -4.30 7.86 4.32
N CYS A 147 -4.89 7.44 3.22
CA CYS A 147 -5.58 8.31 2.27
C CYS A 147 -6.77 9.01 2.93
N GLU A 148 -7.58 8.29 3.70
CA GLU A 148 -8.68 8.87 4.48
C GLU A 148 -8.18 10.00 5.42
N LYS A 149 -7.14 9.72 6.22
CA LYS A 149 -6.55 10.68 7.15
C LYS A 149 -5.84 11.87 6.50
N THR A 150 -5.49 11.75 5.23
CA THR A 150 -4.76 12.79 4.49
C THR A 150 -5.60 13.45 3.38
N ASN A 151 -6.90 13.21 3.34
CA ASN A 151 -7.83 13.73 2.33
C ASN A 151 -7.43 13.34 0.89
N ARG A 152 -7.07 12.06 0.67
CA ARG A 152 -6.83 11.48 -0.66
C ARG A 152 -7.89 10.45 -0.96
N ILE A 153 -8.13 10.21 -2.25
CA ILE A 153 -9.02 9.16 -2.74
C ILE A 153 -8.17 7.91 -2.96
N CYS A 154 -8.51 6.78 -2.31
CA CYS A 154 -7.79 5.54 -2.47
C CYS A 154 -8.56 4.55 -3.35
N TYR A 155 -7.88 4.02 -4.37
CA TYR A 155 -8.31 2.84 -5.08
C TYR A 155 -7.36 1.70 -4.72
N THR A 156 -7.87 0.69 -4.04
CA THR A 156 -7.07 -0.47 -3.63
C THR A 156 -7.64 -1.76 -4.20
N MET A 157 -6.76 -2.71 -4.46
CA MET A 157 -7.10 -4.08 -4.85
C MET A 157 -6.50 -5.05 -3.86
N GLU A 158 -7.25 -6.11 -3.55
CA GLU A 158 -6.78 -7.22 -2.73
C GLU A 158 -7.33 -8.52 -3.30
N LEU A 159 -6.45 -9.50 -3.48
CA LEU A 159 -6.81 -10.78 -4.08
C LEU A 159 -7.48 -11.73 -3.07
N ASP A 160 -7.05 -11.67 -1.81
CA ASP A 160 -7.58 -12.52 -0.75
C ASP A 160 -8.84 -11.88 -0.14
N GLU A 161 -9.98 -12.55 -0.28
CA GLU A 161 -11.28 -12.12 0.22
C GLU A 161 -11.28 -11.86 1.74
N LYS A 162 -10.48 -12.63 2.50
CA LYS A 162 -10.32 -12.43 3.94
C LYS A 162 -9.65 -11.10 4.24
N TYR A 163 -8.57 -10.76 3.51
CA TYR A 163 -7.92 -9.47 3.66
C TYR A 163 -8.79 -8.32 3.15
N ALA A 164 -9.56 -8.51 2.07
CA ALA A 164 -10.53 -7.52 1.62
C ALA A 164 -11.57 -7.22 2.72
N SER A 165 -12.07 -8.25 3.40
CA SER A 165 -12.98 -8.11 4.56
C SER A 165 -12.33 -7.39 5.75
N VAL A 166 -11.04 -7.65 6.00
CA VAL A 166 -10.25 -6.95 7.02
C VAL A 166 -10.13 -5.46 6.70
N ILE A 167 -9.89 -5.09 5.44
CA ILE A 167 -9.83 -3.69 5.01
C ILE A 167 -11.13 -2.95 5.33
N LEU A 168 -12.28 -3.52 4.98
CA LEU A 168 -13.60 -2.93 5.23
C LEU A 168 -13.87 -2.77 6.72
N ARG A 169 -13.64 -3.83 7.50
CA ARG A 169 -13.83 -3.80 8.97
C ARG A 169 -12.97 -2.71 9.61
N ARG A 170 -11.69 -2.68 9.26
CA ARG A 170 -10.75 -1.68 9.76
C ARG A 170 -11.17 -0.25 9.40
N TYR A 171 -11.69 -0.05 8.18
CA TYR A 171 -12.17 1.26 7.76
C TYR A 171 -13.35 1.72 8.63
N VAL A 172 -14.33 0.84 8.87
CA VAL A 172 -15.48 1.14 9.74
C VAL A 172 -15.04 1.41 11.18
N GLU A 173 -14.12 0.60 11.72
CA GLU A 173 -13.57 0.78 13.07
C GLU A 173 -12.82 2.11 13.22
N ASP A 174 -11.95 2.45 12.26
CA ASP A 174 -11.13 3.68 12.29
C ASP A 174 -11.96 4.96 12.08
N THR A 175 -13.00 4.91 11.25
CA THR A 175 -13.85 6.07 10.95
C THR A 175 -15.05 6.21 11.89
N GLY A 176 -15.43 5.12 12.55
CA GLY A 176 -16.64 5.05 13.37
C GLY A 176 -17.93 5.17 12.56
N ASN A 177 -17.88 5.02 11.23
CA ASN A 177 -19.02 5.24 10.35
C ASN A 177 -19.10 4.16 9.26
N ALA A 178 -20.22 3.45 9.22
CA ALA A 178 -20.54 2.44 8.22
C ALA A 178 -21.58 2.90 7.18
N ASP A 179 -22.14 4.10 7.30
CA ASP A 179 -23.31 4.52 6.51
C ASP A 179 -23.02 4.58 5.00
N ASN A 180 -21.78 4.90 4.63
CA ASN A 180 -21.33 4.98 3.24
C ASN A 180 -20.50 3.75 2.80
N VAL A 181 -20.46 2.70 3.63
CA VAL A 181 -19.74 1.46 3.31
C VAL A 181 -20.71 0.42 2.76
N PHE A 182 -20.43 -0.05 1.56
CA PHE A 182 -21.26 -1.04 0.89
C PHE A 182 -20.42 -1.92 -0.04
N VAL A 183 -20.94 -3.11 -0.33
CA VAL A 183 -20.38 -4.03 -1.32
C VAL A 183 -21.25 -4.01 -2.57
N ILE A 184 -20.64 -3.98 -3.75
CA ILE A 184 -21.34 -4.23 -5.01
C ILE A 184 -21.11 -5.70 -5.39
N ARG A 185 -22.18 -6.48 -5.44
CA ARG A 185 -22.13 -7.89 -5.83
C ARG A 185 -23.18 -8.12 -6.91
N ASN A 186 -22.77 -8.60 -8.07
CA ASN A 186 -23.65 -8.83 -9.25
C ASN A 186 -24.46 -7.58 -9.68
N GLY A 187 -23.96 -6.39 -9.41
CA GLY A 187 -24.64 -5.12 -9.69
C GLY A 187 -25.49 -4.57 -8.53
N ASP A 188 -25.75 -5.37 -7.50
CA ASP A 188 -26.51 -4.96 -6.33
C ASP A 188 -25.62 -4.27 -5.29
N LYS A 189 -26.11 -3.18 -4.72
CA LYS A 189 -25.45 -2.41 -3.67
C LYS A 189 -25.94 -2.89 -2.30
N ILE A 190 -25.09 -3.61 -1.59
CA ILE A 190 -25.39 -4.21 -0.28
C ILE A 190 -24.70 -3.39 0.81
N PRO A 191 -25.43 -2.79 1.78
CA PRO A 191 -24.83 -2.07 2.90
C PRO A 191 -23.97 -2.99 3.79
N TYR A 192 -22.89 -2.46 4.31
CA TYR A 192 -21.99 -3.18 5.23
C TYR A 192 -22.74 -3.74 6.45
N SER A 193 -23.68 -2.98 7.00
CA SER A 193 -24.50 -3.39 8.15
C SER A 193 -25.36 -4.64 7.89
N ALA A 194 -25.74 -4.89 6.64
CA ALA A 194 -26.50 -6.10 6.28
C ALA A 194 -25.57 -7.34 6.24
N LEU A 195 -24.32 -7.15 5.77
CA LEU A 195 -23.33 -8.24 5.70
C LEU A 195 -22.90 -8.72 7.08
N VAL A 196 -22.76 -7.82 8.05
CA VAL A 196 -22.37 -8.18 9.42
C VAL A 196 -23.47 -9.00 10.10
N LYS A 197 -24.74 -8.67 9.90
CA LYS A 197 -25.88 -9.44 10.44
C LYS A 197 -25.97 -10.86 9.87
N GLU A 198 -25.69 -11.04 8.58
CA GLU A 198 -25.68 -12.37 7.97
C GLU A 198 -24.63 -13.30 8.58
N VAL A 199 -23.49 -12.77 9.02
CA VAL A 199 -22.42 -13.53 9.67
C VAL A 199 -22.82 -13.90 11.10
N GLU A 200 -23.38 -12.97 11.87
CA GLU A 200 -23.84 -13.22 13.24
C GLU A 200 -24.97 -14.27 13.28
N ASP A 201 -25.96 -14.16 12.39
CA ASP A 201 -27.06 -15.12 12.26
C ASP A 201 -26.60 -16.50 11.72
N GLY A 202 -25.47 -16.56 11.03
CA GLY A 202 -24.86 -17.78 10.52
C GLY A 202 -24.10 -18.57 11.58
N ASP A 203 -23.45 -17.89 12.50
CA ASP A 203 -22.70 -18.51 13.60
C ASP A 203 -23.64 -19.05 14.71
N GLU A 204 -24.77 -18.40 14.96
CA GLU A 204 -25.79 -18.91 15.91
C GLU A 204 -26.51 -20.19 15.45
N LYS A 205 -26.45 -20.53 14.16
CA LYS A 205 -27.09 -21.75 13.62
C LYS A 205 -26.17 -22.98 13.60
N ASN A 206 -24.91 -22.81 13.98
CA ASN A 206 -23.88 -23.86 13.99
C ASN A 206 -23.41 -24.23 15.42
N GLU A 207 -24.04 -23.69 16.47
CA GLU A 207 -23.96 -24.17 17.86
C GLU A 207 -25.22 -25.01 18.21
#